data_5197ef2949126f49a246b6e682a464df
#
_entry.id   5197ef2949126f49a246b6e682a464df
#
_cell.length_a   1.000
_cell.length_b   1.000
_cell.length_c   1.000
_cell.angle_alpha   90.00
_cell.angle_beta   90.00
_cell.angle_gamma   90.00
#
_symmetry.space_group_name_H-M   'P 1'
#
loop_
_entity.id
_entity.type
_entity.pdbx_description
1 polymer ?
#
loop_
_entity_poly.entity_id
_entity_poly.type
_entity_poly.pdbx_seq_one_letter_code
_entity_poly.pdbx_strand_id
1 'polypeptide(L)'
;MNQSAVTTFPVTDGVGRALEVSLRGVDELLPQEEWTQKLARSEATGQPLRIKLGLDPTAPDIHLGHTVVLNKMRQLQDLGHQVIFLIGDFTTLIGDPSGRNSTRPPLTAEQIKVNAETYYTQAAKVLDPTRTEIRYNSEWCDQLGARGMIQLSAKYTVARMMERNDFHQRFTDGSSISLHEFLYPLLQGYDSVALRSDLELGGTDQKFNLLMGRHLQQEWGQEPQCVLTMPLLVGLDGVDKMSKSKNNYIGIT
;
A
#
# COMPACT_ATOMS: atom_id res chain seq x y z
N MET A 1 -9.36 24.87 21.55
CA MET A 1 -9.10 24.23 20.25
C MET A 1 -8.27 25.21 19.44
N ASN A 2 -6.94 25.05 19.44
CA ASN A 2 -6.06 25.86 18.60
C ASN A 2 -6.13 25.27 17.18
N GLN A 3 -6.83 25.92 16.27
CA GLN A 3 -6.65 25.70 14.84
C GLN A 3 -5.26 26.26 14.51
N SER A 4 -4.26 25.41 14.46
CA SER A 4 -2.97 25.75 13.84
C SER A 4 -3.30 26.20 12.42
N ALA A 5 -2.94 27.43 12.06
CA ALA A 5 -3.11 27.93 10.69
C ALA A 5 -2.43 26.92 9.74
N VAL A 6 -3.22 26.31 8.86
CA VAL A 6 -2.68 25.42 7.83
C VAL A 6 -1.82 26.29 6.92
N THR A 7 -0.51 26.11 6.99
CA THR A 7 0.41 26.81 6.08
C THR A 7 0.15 26.28 4.66
N THR A 8 -0.42 27.09 3.80
CA THR A 8 -0.60 26.76 2.38
C THR A 8 0.61 27.20 1.59
N PHE A 9 1.09 26.35 0.71
CA PHE A 9 2.19 26.63 -0.19
C PHE A 9 1.66 26.99 -1.59
N PRO A 10 2.32 27.90 -2.32
CA PRO A 10 1.89 28.30 -3.66
C PRO A 10 2.01 27.11 -4.64
N VAL A 11 1.04 26.97 -5.52
CA VAL A 11 1.08 26.01 -6.63
C VAL A 11 1.82 26.65 -7.80
N THR A 12 3.05 26.24 -8.00
CA THR A 12 3.92 26.68 -9.10
C THR A 12 3.67 25.86 -10.37
N ASP A 13 4.26 26.25 -11.49
CA ASP A 13 4.28 25.42 -12.72
C ASP A 13 4.99 24.08 -12.50
N GLY A 14 5.99 24.03 -11.60
CA GLY A 14 6.68 22.80 -11.20
C GLY A 14 5.71 21.84 -10.49
N VAL A 15 4.97 22.35 -9.51
CA VAL A 15 3.92 21.58 -8.81
C VAL A 15 2.84 21.11 -9.78
N GLY A 16 2.42 21.96 -10.73
CA GLY A 16 1.45 21.59 -11.76
C GLY A 16 1.92 20.40 -12.59
N ARG A 17 3.15 20.43 -13.10
CA ARG A 17 3.75 19.30 -13.84
C ARG A 17 3.87 18.01 -12.98
N ALA A 18 4.28 18.15 -11.73
CA ALA A 18 4.35 17.01 -10.81
C ALA A 18 2.97 16.38 -10.55
N LEU A 19 1.94 17.22 -10.44
CA LEU A 19 0.56 16.77 -10.31
C LEU A 19 0.06 16.05 -11.58
N GLU A 20 0.34 16.57 -12.78
CA GLU A 20 0.01 15.90 -14.03
C GLU A 20 0.65 14.52 -14.14
N VAL A 21 1.94 14.39 -13.79
CA VAL A 21 2.65 13.10 -13.74
C VAL A 21 1.98 12.18 -12.72
N SER A 22 1.61 12.70 -11.54
CA SER A 22 0.93 11.92 -10.51
C SER A 22 -0.42 11.38 -10.99
N LEU A 23 -1.20 12.16 -11.74
CA LEU A 23 -2.55 11.80 -12.16
C LEU A 23 -2.60 10.94 -13.44
N ARG A 24 -1.55 10.92 -14.24
CA ARG A 24 -1.56 10.20 -15.53
C ARG A 24 -1.73 8.68 -15.35
N GLY A 25 -2.82 8.13 -15.89
CA GLY A 25 -3.11 6.69 -15.85
C GLY A 25 -3.54 6.15 -14.50
N VAL A 26 -3.90 7.02 -13.58
CA VAL A 26 -4.39 6.72 -12.24
C VAL A 26 -5.90 6.48 -12.28
N ASP A 27 -6.39 5.57 -11.44
CA ASP A 27 -7.82 5.41 -11.23
C ASP A 27 -8.33 6.48 -10.24
N GLU A 28 -7.72 6.58 -9.04
CA GLU A 28 -8.03 7.61 -8.06
C GLU A 28 -6.77 8.12 -7.35
N LEU A 29 -6.76 9.40 -7.01
CA LEU A 29 -5.80 10.01 -6.08
C LEU A 29 -6.56 10.80 -5.02
N LEU A 30 -6.47 10.40 -3.76
CA LEU A 30 -7.31 10.88 -2.67
C LEU A 30 -6.52 11.30 -1.43
N PRO A 31 -6.80 12.49 -0.85
CA PRO A 31 -7.46 13.62 -1.47
C PRO A 31 -6.48 14.36 -2.39
N GLN A 32 -6.92 14.74 -3.58
CA GLN A 32 -6.05 15.39 -4.56
C GLN A 32 -5.54 16.76 -4.08
N GLU A 33 -6.36 17.53 -3.36
CA GLU A 33 -5.96 18.84 -2.84
C GLU A 33 -4.83 18.72 -1.81
N GLU A 34 -4.91 17.73 -0.89
CA GLU A 34 -3.84 17.47 0.08
C GLU A 34 -2.55 17.03 -0.63
N TRP A 35 -2.67 16.19 -1.67
CA TRP A 35 -1.50 15.79 -2.47
C TRP A 35 -0.85 16.98 -3.14
N THR A 36 -1.64 17.88 -3.73
CA THR A 36 -1.14 19.13 -4.33
C THR A 36 -0.39 19.97 -3.31
N GLN A 37 -0.90 20.11 -2.08
CA GLN A 37 -0.22 20.84 -1.01
C GLN A 37 1.06 20.13 -0.51
N LYS A 38 1.09 18.80 -0.47
CA LYS A 38 2.31 18.04 -0.17
C LYS A 38 3.39 18.25 -1.24
N LEU A 39 3.02 18.23 -2.52
CA LEU A 39 3.94 18.55 -3.63
C LEU A 39 4.48 19.97 -3.51
N ALA A 40 3.62 20.96 -3.26
CA ALA A 40 4.01 22.35 -3.10
C ALA A 40 4.94 22.55 -1.90
N ARG A 41 4.66 21.89 -0.79
CA ARG A 41 5.55 21.89 0.40
C ARG A 41 6.91 21.27 0.06
N SER A 42 6.91 20.13 -0.61
CA SER A 42 8.14 19.43 -0.99
C SER A 42 9.02 20.32 -1.89
N GLU A 43 8.44 20.97 -2.90
CA GLU A 43 9.17 21.89 -3.77
C GLU A 43 9.72 23.10 -2.99
N ALA A 44 8.90 23.72 -2.15
CA ALA A 44 9.29 24.91 -1.38
C ALA A 44 10.37 24.65 -0.32
N THR A 45 10.38 23.44 0.26
CA THR A 45 11.31 23.08 1.34
C THR A 45 12.51 22.25 0.86
N GLY A 46 12.46 21.72 -0.36
CA GLY A 46 13.46 20.77 -0.87
C GLY A 46 13.43 19.41 -0.16
N GLN A 47 12.39 19.12 0.64
CA GLN A 47 12.27 17.86 1.36
C GLN A 47 11.46 16.86 0.51
N PRO A 48 12.04 15.69 0.16
CA PRO A 48 11.33 14.69 -0.63
C PRO A 48 10.15 14.10 0.16
N LEU A 49 9.05 13.81 -0.55
CA LEU A 49 7.92 13.07 0.01
C LEU A 49 8.27 11.58 0.11
N ARG A 50 7.70 10.90 1.10
CA ARG A 50 7.87 9.46 1.33
C ARG A 50 6.73 8.70 0.66
N ILE A 51 7.06 7.98 -0.40
CA ILE A 51 6.13 7.25 -1.26
C ILE A 51 6.25 5.76 -0.99
N LYS A 52 5.19 5.13 -0.47
CA LYS A 52 5.18 3.71 -0.09
C LYS A 52 4.44 2.85 -1.10
N LEU A 53 4.98 1.68 -1.39
CA LEU A 53 4.31 0.55 -2.03
C LEU A 53 4.62 -0.71 -1.24
N GLY A 54 3.60 -1.38 -0.71
CA GLY A 54 3.72 -2.66 -0.02
C GLY A 54 3.32 -3.82 -0.94
N LEU A 55 4.13 -4.88 -0.94
CA LEU A 55 3.83 -6.13 -1.63
C LEU A 55 4.11 -7.33 -0.71
N ASP A 56 3.14 -8.23 -0.62
CA ASP A 56 3.27 -9.49 0.09
C ASP A 56 4.00 -10.53 -0.78
N PRO A 57 5.10 -11.13 -0.33
CA PRO A 57 5.86 -12.12 -1.09
C PRO A 57 5.18 -13.50 -1.09
N THR A 58 3.98 -13.57 -1.67
CA THR A 58 3.15 -14.79 -1.70
C THR A 58 3.59 -15.84 -2.71
N ALA A 59 4.49 -15.51 -3.62
CA ALA A 59 5.15 -16.38 -4.58
C ALA A 59 6.40 -15.68 -5.13
N PRO A 60 7.39 -16.39 -5.69
CA PRO A 60 8.70 -15.80 -6.03
C PRO A 60 8.65 -14.73 -7.14
N ASP A 61 7.62 -14.72 -8.00
CA ASP A 61 7.61 -13.88 -9.19
C ASP A 61 6.80 -12.61 -9.03
N ILE A 62 7.28 -11.52 -9.61
CA ILE A 62 6.51 -10.32 -9.95
C ILE A 62 6.00 -10.49 -11.39
N HIS A 63 4.79 -10.04 -11.68
CA HIS A 63 4.19 -10.11 -13.02
C HIS A 63 3.85 -8.71 -13.56
N LEU A 64 3.50 -8.63 -14.85
CA LEU A 64 3.19 -7.36 -15.52
C LEU A 64 2.13 -6.52 -14.79
N GLY A 65 1.17 -7.13 -14.10
CA GLY A 65 0.20 -6.40 -13.28
C GLY A 65 0.86 -5.53 -12.20
N HIS A 66 1.96 -6.00 -11.59
CA HIS A 66 2.70 -5.21 -10.61
C HIS A 66 3.49 -4.06 -11.26
N THR A 67 3.91 -4.21 -12.52
CA THR A 67 4.67 -3.14 -13.20
C THR A 67 3.84 -1.89 -13.43
N VAL A 68 2.51 -1.98 -13.44
CA VAL A 68 1.62 -0.82 -13.54
C VAL A 68 1.87 0.13 -12.38
N VAL A 69 1.83 -0.37 -11.16
CA VAL A 69 2.07 0.45 -9.95
C VAL A 69 3.56 0.77 -9.76
N LEU A 70 4.47 -0.15 -10.10
CA LEU A 70 5.92 0.09 -10.04
C LEU A 70 6.36 1.21 -10.99
N ASN A 71 5.81 1.28 -12.20
CA ASN A 71 6.09 2.37 -13.14
C ASN A 71 5.56 3.73 -12.61
N LYS A 72 4.41 3.76 -11.95
CA LYS A 72 3.93 4.96 -11.28
C LYS A 72 4.88 5.38 -10.16
N MET A 73 5.32 4.43 -9.35
CA MET A 73 6.30 4.68 -8.30
C MET A 73 7.62 5.21 -8.86
N ARG A 74 8.10 4.67 -10.00
CA ARG A 74 9.27 5.18 -10.72
C ARG A 74 9.09 6.63 -11.21
N GLN A 75 7.93 6.99 -11.74
CA GLN A 75 7.63 8.37 -12.13
C GLN A 75 7.75 9.33 -10.94
N LEU A 76 7.26 8.94 -9.76
CA LEU A 76 7.39 9.74 -8.54
C LEU A 76 8.83 9.79 -8.02
N GLN A 77 9.59 8.71 -8.19
CA GLN A 77 11.03 8.67 -7.91
C GLN A 77 11.81 9.64 -8.81
N ASP A 78 11.46 9.72 -10.09
CA ASP A 78 12.09 10.63 -11.05
C ASP A 78 11.77 12.11 -10.76
N LEU A 79 10.65 12.40 -10.08
CA LEU A 79 10.34 13.72 -9.54
C LEU A 79 11.19 14.09 -8.30
N GLY A 80 12.06 13.20 -7.83
CA GLY A 80 12.94 13.44 -6.68
C GLY A 80 12.41 12.98 -5.34
N HIS A 81 11.28 12.27 -5.31
CA HIS A 81 10.71 11.77 -4.06
C HIS A 81 11.41 10.49 -3.58
N GLN A 82 11.37 10.24 -2.26
CA GLN A 82 11.89 9.03 -1.63
C GLN A 82 10.89 7.90 -1.79
N VAL A 83 11.24 6.87 -2.56
CA VAL A 83 10.38 5.70 -2.71
C VAL A 83 10.79 4.59 -1.73
N ILE A 84 9.77 3.97 -1.13
CA ILE A 84 9.90 2.89 -0.15
C ILE A 84 9.19 1.67 -0.70
N PHE A 85 9.97 0.67 -1.06
CA PHE A 85 9.47 -0.64 -1.45
C PHE A 85 9.38 -1.51 -0.20
N LEU A 86 8.16 -1.70 0.28
CA LEU A 86 7.87 -2.45 1.49
C LEU A 86 7.56 -3.90 1.16
N ILE A 87 8.29 -4.80 1.75
CA ILE A 87 8.03 -6.24 1.71
C ILE A 87 7.20 -6.61 2.93
N GLY A 88 5.98 -7.09 2.68
CA GLY A 88 5.03 -7.51 3.70
C GLY A 88 5.31 -8.93 4.20
N ASP A 89 6.50 -9.17 4.76
CA ASP A 89 6.89 -10.49 5.24
C ASP A 89 6.08 -10.93 6.47
N PHE A 90 5.71 -10.00 7.34
CA PHE A 90 4.83 -10.28 8.48
C PHE A 90 3.36 -10.42 8.03
N THR A 91 2.84 -9.52 7.20
CA THR A 91 1.45 -9.56 6.73
C THR A 91 1.17 -10.79 5.86
N THR A 92 2.16 -11.31 5.17
CA THR A 92 2.05 -12.56 4.41
C THR A 92 1.68 -13.77 5.29
N LEU A 93 2.05 -13.77 6.58
CA LEU A 93 1.63 -14.83 7.54
C LEU A 93 0.11 -14.87 7.72
N ILE A 94 -0.56 -13.73 7.60
CA ILE A 94 -2.02 -13.63 7.64
C ILE A 94 -2.60 -13.92 6.27
N GLY A 95 -2.04 -13.32 5.24
CA GLY A 95 -2.52 -13.31 3.86
C GLY A 95 -3.62 -12.29 3.63
N ASP A 96 -3.45 -11.51 2.56
CA ASP A 96 -4.43 -10.49 2.16
C ASP A 96 -5.79 -11.09 1.84
N PRO A 97 -6.86 -10.70 2.58
CA PRO A 97 -8.22 -11.16 2.31
C PRO A 97 -8.88 -10.45 1.11
N SER A 98 -8.26 -9.41 0.52
CA SER A 98 -8.84 -8.62 -0.57
C SER A 98 -9.30 -9.47 -1.76
N GLY A 99 -10.60 -9.35 -2.12
CA GLY A 99 -11.20 -10.02 -3.26
C GLY A 99 -11.19 -11.54 -3.17
N ARG A 100 -11.26 -12.11 -1.96
CA ARG A 100 -11.24 -13.56 -1.73
C ARG A 100 -12.51 -14.06 -1.08
N ASN A 101 -12.86 -15.29 -1.46
CA ASN A 101 -14.03 -16.01 -0.92
C ASN A 101 -13.65 -16.97 0.23
N SER A 102 -12.38 -17.15 0.51
CA SER A 102 -11.86 -18.06 1.54
C SER A 102 -10.53 -17.60 2.09
N THR A 103 -10.21 -18.01 3.32
CA THR A 103 -8.91 -17.80 3.98
C THR A 103 -7.77 -18.46 3.18
N ARG A 104 -6.64 -17.78 3.05
CA ARG A 104 -5.43 -18.36 2.42
C ARG A 104 -4.79 -19.40 3.31
N PRO A 105 -4.24 -20.49 2.73
CA PRO A 105 -3.28 -21.32 3.46
C PRO A 105 -2.06 -20.48 3.87
N PRO A 106 -1.59 -20.58 5.12
CA PRO A 106 -0.41 -19.86 5.57
C PRO A 106 0.85 -20.36 4.86
N LEU A 107 1.77 -19.44 4.54
CA LEU A 107 3.13 -19.78 4.11
C LEU A 107 4.03 -19.93 5.33
N THR A 108 5.10 -20.74 5.21
CA THR A 108 6.14 -20.81 6.24
C THR A 108 7.06 -19.58 6.16
N ALA A 109 7.71 -19.25 7.28
CA ALA A 109 8.66 -18.13 7.32
C ALA A 109 9.81 -18.31 6.30
N GLU A 110 10.28 -19.54 6.08
CA GLU A 110 11.30 -19.87 5.10
C GLU A 110 10.82 -19.58 3.66
N GLN A 111 9.58 -19.97 3.34
CA GLN A 111 8.97 -19.68 2.03
C GLN A 111 8.84 -18.17 1.79
N ILE A 112 8.40 -17.44 2.81
CA ILE A 112 8.26 -15.97 2.75
C ILE A 112 9.62 -15.33 2.49
N LYS A 113 10.66 -15.76 3.21
CA LYS A 113 12.03 -15.24 3.05
C LYS A 113 12.57 -15.47 1.64
N VAL A 114 12.45 -16.68 1.12
CA VAL A 114 12.90 -17.03 -0.24
C VAL A 114 12.16 -16.18 -1.29
N ASN A 115 10.85 -16.03 -1.14
CA ASN A 115 10.07 -15.20 -2.06
C ASN A 115 10.45 -13.72 -1.97
N ALA A 116 10.72 -13.20 -0.77
CA ALA A 116 11.10 -11.81 -0.54
C ALA A 116 12.40 -11.41 -1.23
N GLU A 117 13.40 -12.30 -1.21
CA GLU A 117 14.70 -12.08 -1.86
C GLU A 117 14.58 -11.84 -3.38
N THR A 118 13.61 -12.50 -4.03
CA THR A 118 13.39 -12.34 -5.47
C THR A 118 12.65 -11.05 -5.82
N TYR A 119 11.78 -10.55 -4.93
CA TYR A 119 10.94 -9.37 -5.17
C TYR A 119 11.76 -8.11 -5.41
N TYR A 120 12.77 -7.88 -4.58
CA TYR A 120 13.64 -6.73 -4.76
C TYR A 120 14.38 -6.76 -6.09
N THR A 121 15.02 -7.89 -6.42
CA THR A 121 15.77 -8.05 -7.67
C THR A 121 14.89 -7.79 -8.89
N GLN A 122 13.62 -8.19 -8.83
CA GLN A 122 12.67 -7.97 -9.91
C GLN A 122 12.18 -6.51 -9.93
N ALA A 123 11.85 -5.91 -8.78
CA ALA A 123 11.45 -4.51 -8.69
C ALA A 123 12.55 -3.55 -9.16
N ALA A 124 13.83 -3.90 -8.94
CA ALA A 124 14.99 -3.14 -9.39
C ALA A 124 15.13 -3.07 -10.92
N LYS A 125 14.36 -3.87 -11.68
CA LYS A 125 14.29 -3.72 -13.15
C LYS A 125 13.47 -2.47 -13.56
N VAL A 126 12.63 -1.96 -12.67
CA VAL A 126 11.78 -0.79 -12.90
C VAL A 126 12.23 0.40 -12.07
N LEU A 127 12.44 0.19 -10.77
CA LEU A 127 12.88 1.24 -9.84
C LEU A 127 14.39 1.44 -9.92
N ASP A 128 14.84 2.67 -9.62
CA ASP A 128 16.26 2.94 -9.40
C ASP A 128 16.69 2.35 -8.06
N PRO A 129 17.54 1.30 -8.05
CA PRO A 129 17.90 0.62 -6.82
C PRO A 129 18.72 1.49 -5.87
N THR A 130 19.44 2.50 -6.38
CA THR A 130 20.27 3.40 -5.56
C THR A 130 19.45 4.45 -4.81
N ARG A 131 18.18 4.66 -5.22
CA ARG A 131 17.25 5.63 -4.63
C ARG A 131 15.99 4.97 -4.09
N THR A 132 15.99 3.65 -3.91
CA THR A 132 14.87 2.89 -3.37
C THR A 132 15.22 2.39 -1.96
N GLU A 133 14.45 2.83 -0.99
CA GLU A 133 14.50 2.31 0.38
C GLU A 133 13.73 1.00 0.45
N ILE A 134 14.37 -0.08 0.89
CA ILE A 134 13.72 -1.38 1.08
C ILE A 134 13.49 -1.58 2.56
N ARG A 135 12.25 -1.95 2.91
CA ARG A 135 11.84 -2.19 4.28
C ARG A 135 11.04 -3.48 4.37
N TYR A 136 11.06 -4.07 5.53
CA TYR A 136 10.28 -5.26 5.89
C TYR A 136 9.34 -4.90 7.03
N ASN A 137 8.07 -5.28 6.94
CA ASN A 137 7.14 -4.89 8.01
C ASN A 137 7.30 -5.72 9.29
N SER A 138 8.02 -6.82 9.27
CA SER A 138 8.51 -7.49 10.48
C SER A 138 9.35 -6.57 11.39
N GLU A 139 10.04 -5.56 10.83
CA GLU A 139 10.87 -4.61 11.59
C GLU A 139 10.11 -3.93 12.75
N TRP A 140 8.83 -3.68 12.57
CA TRP A 140 7.97 -3.07 13.60
C TRP A 140 6.85 -3.97 14.08
N CYS A 141 6.33 -4.88 13.23
CA CYS A 141 5.23 -5.76 13.61
C CYS A 141 5.65 -6.77 14.67
N ASP A 142 6.86 -7.33 14.59
CA ASP A 142 7.40 -8.24 15.61
C ASP A 142 7.54 -7.57 16.99
N GLN A 143 7.71 -6.24 17.01
CA GLN A 143 7.87 -5.48 18.23
C GLN A 143 6.54 -5.10 18.91
N LEU A 144 5.41 -5.23 18.22
CA LEU A 144 4.10 -4.86 18.77
C LEU A 144 3.74 -5.69 20.01
N GLY A 145 3.98 -6.99 19.96
CA GLY A 145 3.56 -7.92 21.01
C GLY A 145 2.06 -7.87 21.27
N ALA A 146 1.57 -8.62 22.24
CA ALA A 146 0.14 -8.70 22.55
C ALA A 146 -0.47 -7.33 22.94
N ARG A 147 0.27 -6.52 23.69
CA ARG A 147 -0.20 -5.18 24.11
C ARG A 147 -0.35 -4.23 22.93
N GLY A 148 0.63 -4.20 22.03
CA GLY A 148 0.56 -3.37 20.81
C GLY A 148 -0.56 -3.80 19.88
N MET A 149 -0.79 -5.11 19.75
CA MET A 149 -1.91 -5.66 18.96
C MET A 149 -3.27 -5.23 19.53
N ILE A 150 -3.43 -5.23 20.85
CA ILE A 150 -4.66 -4.73 21.49
C ILE A 150 -4.84 -3.22 21.21
N GLN A 151 -3.77 -2.42 21.36
CA GLN A 151 -3.82 -0.99 21.09
C GLN A 151 -4.16 -0.69 19.64
N LEU A 152 -3.57 -1.43 18.70
CA LEU A 152 -3.85 -1.29 17.26
C LEU A 152 -5.31 -1.67 16.94
N SER A 153 -5.78 -2.82 17.44
CA SER A 153 -7.15 -3.30 17.21
C SER A 153 -8.21 -2.36 17.81
N ALA A 154 -7.90 -1.65 18.89
CA ALA A 154 -8.80 -0.68 19.52
C ALA A 154 -9.04 0.58 18.66
N LYS A 155 -8.24 0.80 17.61
CA LYS A 155 -8.36 1.99 16.74
C LYS A 155 -9.41 1.85 15.64
N TYR A 156 -9.98 0.66 15.46
CA TYR A 156 -10.97 0.43 14.42
C TYR A 156 -12.08 -0.48 14.91
N THR A 157 -13.31 -0.28 14.43
CA THR A 157 -14.47 -1.08 14.90
C THR A 157 -14.77 -2.23 13.93
N VAL A 158 -15.32 -3.32 14.45
CA VAL A 158 -15.83 -4.43 13.62
C VAL A 158 -16.87 -3.95 12.62
N ALA A 159 -17.78 -3.04 13.03
CA ALA A 159 -18.80 -2.49 12.14
C ALA A 159 -18.18 -1.84 10.90
N ARG A 160 -17.14 -1.02 11.08
CA ARG A 160 -16.41 -0.40 9.96
C ARG A 160 -15.59 -1.41 9.15
N MET A 161 -15.02 -2.43 9.80
CA MET A 161 -14.31 -3.50 9.09
C MET A 161 -15.26 -4.26 8.15
N MET A 162 -16.50 -4.42 8.54
CA MET A 162 -17.55 -5.06 7.75
C MET A 162 -18.08 -4.21 6.58
N GLU A 163 -17.67 -2.94 6.45
CA GLU A 163 -17.94 -2.12 5.25
C GLU A 163 -17.10 -2.57 4.05
N ARG A 164 -16.07 -3.37 4.28
CA ARG A 164 -15.26 -3.96 3.23
C ARG A 164 -16.06 -5.05 2.49
N ASN A 165 -16.17 -4.91 1.17
CA ASN A 165 -17.07 -5.72 0.34
C ASN A 165 -16.88 -7.23 0.51
N ASP A 166 -15.64 -7.72 0.57
CA ASP A 166 -15.33 -9.15 0.72
C ASP A 166 -15.76 -9.70 2.09
N PHE A 167 -15.52 -8.97 3.17
CA PHE A 167 -16.00 -9.37 4.50
C PHE A 167 -17.52 -9.30 4.57
N HIS A 168 -18.12 -8.24 4.04
CA HIS A 168 -19.57 -8.09 4.01
C HIS A 168 -20.24 -9.25 3.27
N GLN A 169 -19.74 -9.58 2.09
CA GLN A 169 -20.27 -10.67 1.28
C GLN A 169 -20.13 -12.02 1.99
N ARG A 170 -18.92 -12.35 2.47
CA ARG A 170 -18.68 -13.61 3.18
C ARG A 170 -19.57 -13.74 4.43
N PHE A 171 -19.75 -12.66 5.17
CA PHE A 171 -20.66 -12.65 6.33
C PHE A 171 -22.10 -12.90 5.92
N THR A 172 -22.58 -12.25 4.87
CA THR A 172 -23.95 -12.39 4.35
C THR A 172 -24.21 -13.80 3.81
N ASP A 173 -23.21 -14.40 3.15
CA ASP A 173 -23.26 -15.75 2.58
C ASP A 173 -23.07 -16.85 3.65
N GLY A 174 -22.84 -16.49 4.91
CA GLY A 174 -22.51 -17.45 5.97
C GLY A 174 -21.16 -18.14 5.82
N SER A 175 -20.28 -17.59 5.00
CA SER A 175 -18.91 -18.08 4.82
C SER A 175 -18.02 -17.70 6.00
N SER A 176 -17.06 -18.60 6.33
CA SER A 176 -16.18 -18.36 7.49
C SER A 176 -15.26 -17.16 7.27
N ILE A 177 -15.11 -16.34 8.32
CA ILE A 177 -14.12 -15.26 8.41
C ILE A 177 -13.31 -15.54 9.67
N SER A 178 -12.02 -15.76 9.52
CA SER A 178 -11.13 -15.98 10.67
C SER A 178 -10.72 -14.65 11.32
N LEU A 179 -10.64 -14.62 12.65
CA LEU A 179 -10.32 -13.37 13.40
C LEU A 179 -9.02 -12.70 12.96
N HIS A 180 -8.00 -13.48 12.58
CA HIS A 180 -6.72 -12.91 12.14
C HIS A 180 -6.84 -12.14 10.82
N GLU A 181 -7.84 -12.45 9.97
CA GLU A 181 -8.05 -11.72 8.70
C GLU A 181 -8.40 -10.24 8.94
N PHE A 182 -9.05 -9.92 10.06
CA PHE A 182 -9.32 -8.52 10.45
C PHE A 182 -8.05 -7.76 10.86
N LEU A 183 -6.99 -8.46 11.22
CA LEU A 183 -5.71 -7.83 11.58
C LEU A 183 -4.94 -7.36 10.34
N TYR A 184 -5.15 -7.98 9.18
CA TYR A 184 -4.41 -7.65 7.96
C TYR A 184 -4.52 -6.17 7.58
N PRO A 185 -5.72 -5.57 7.40
CA PRO A 185 -5.84 -4.15 7.08
C PRO A 185 -5.23 -3.23 8.14
N LEU A 186 -5.33 -3.61 9.41
CA LEU A 186 -4.75 -2.84 10.52
C LEU A 186 -3.23 -2.84 10.47
N LEU A 187 -2.61 -3.98 10.21
CA LEU A 187 -1.16 -4.11 10.13
C LEU A 187 -0.61 -3.39 8.89
N GLN A 188 -1.25 -3.54 7.72
CA GLN A 188 -0.91 -2.76 6.53
C GLN A 188 -1.06 -1.25 6.77
N GLY A 189 -2.11 -0.85 7.48
CA GLY A 189 -2.29 0.56 7.85
C GLY A 189 -1.21 1.04 8.83
N TYR A 190 -0.79 0.19 9.76
CA TYR A 190 0.28 0.51 10.71
C TYR A 190 1.66 0.67 10.03
N ASP A 191 1.90 -0.01 8.91
CA ASP A 191 3.08 0.23 8.07
C ASP A 191 3.21 1.71 7.69
N SER A 192 2.09 2.38 7.39
CA SER A 192 2.07 3.81 7.05
C SER A 192 2.42 4.70 8.25
N VAL A 193 2.00 4.29 9.45
CA VAL A 193 2.38 4.94 10.71
C VAL A 193 3.87 4.80 10.97
N ALA A 194 4.40 3.58 10.86
CA ALA A 194 5.81 3.27 11.09
C ALA A 194 6.72 4.01 10.09
N LEU A 195 6.34 4.03 8.83
CA LEU A 195 7.09 4.65 7.75
C LEU A 195 6.85 6.16 7.62
N ARG A 196 5.83 6.73 8.27
CA ARG A 196 5.40 8.13 8.08
C ARG A 196 5.24 8.47 6.60
N SER A 197 4.55 7.63 5.86
CA SER A 197 4.37 7.81 4.41
C SER A 197 3.50 9.02 4.10
N ASP A 198 3.84 9.75 3.03
CA ASP A 198 3.06 10.87 2.48
C ASP A 198 2.07 10.41 1.43
N LEU A 199 2.40 9.33 0.71
CA LEU A 199 1.57 8.69 -0.30
C LEU A 199 1.73 7.18 -0.25
N GLU A 200 0.63 6.45 -0.35
CA GLU A 200 0.64 5.00 -0.56
C GLU A 200 0.00 4.64 -1.89
N LEU A 201 0.70 3.78 -2.66
CA LEU A 201 0.24 3.28 -3.94
C LEU A 201 -0.32 1.86 -3.80
N GLY A 202 -1.32 1.53 -4.62
CA GLY A 202 -1.84 0.17 -4.75
C GLY A 202 -2.71 -0.01 -5.98
N GLY A 203 -3.20 -1.21 -6.20
CA GLY A 203 -4.28 -1.47 -7.15
C GLY A 203 -5.64 -0.99 -6.60
N THR A 204 -6.65 -0.86 -7.45
CA THR A 204 -8.02 -0.48 -7.06
C THR A 204 -8.60 -1.40 -5.98
N ASP A 205 -8.22 -2.68 -5.99
CA ASP A 205 -8.63 -3.67 -5.00
C ASP A 205 -8.02 -3.46 -3.60
N GLN A 206 -7.00 -2.60 -3.50
CA GLN A 206 -6.32 -2.25 -2.24
C GLN A 206 -6.86 -0.99 -1.56
N LYS A 207 -7.80 -0.29 -2.17
CA LYS A 207 -8.29 1.03 -1.70
C LYS A 207 -8.64 1.05 -0.21
N PHE A 208 -9.35 0.04 0.28
CA PHE A 208 -9.71 -0.04 1.71
C PHE A 208 -8.47 -0.09 2.61
N ASN A 209 -7.50 -0.93 2.28
CA ASN A 209 -6.27 -1.08 3.06
C ASN A 209 -5.43 0.20 3.03
N LEU A 210 -5.35 0.88 1.89
CA LEU A 210 -4.64 2.16 1.74
C LEU A 210 -5.29 3.26 2.61
N LEU A 211 -6.63 3.34 2.63
CA LEU A 211 -7.38 4.27 3.47
C LEU A 211 -7.22 3.95 4.96
N MET A 212 -7.01 2.68 5.33
CA MET A 212 -6.70 2.28 6.71
C MET A 212 -5.39 2.94 7.18
N GLY A 213 -4.36 3.00 6.31
CA GLY A 213 -3.11 3.70 6.61
C GLY A 213 -3.33 5.17 6.95
N ARG A 214 -4.12 5.85 6.14
CA ARG A 214 -4.52 7.24 6.36
C ARG A 214 -5.25 7.41 7.71
N HIS A 215 -6.21 6.54 8.01
CA HIS A 215 -6.96 6.55 9.26
C HIS A 215 -6.04 6.35 10.47
N LEU A 216 -5.19 5.34 10.43
CA LEU A 216 -4.29 5.05 11.55
C LEU A 216 -3.26 6.15 11.78
N GLN A 217 -2.73 6.79 10.75
CA GLN A 217 -1.86 7.95 10.92
C GLN A 217 -2.56 9.08 11.71
N GLN A 218 -3.84 9.37 11.42
CA GLN A 218 -4.63 10.34 12.19
C GLN A 218 -4.77 9.91 13.65
N GLU A 219 -5.05 8.63 13.90
CA GLU A 219 -5.16 8.06 15.25
C GLU A 219 -3.83 8.11 16.04
N TRP A 220 -2.70 8.16 15.34
CA TRP A 220 -1.36 8.35 15.92
C TRP A 220 -0.88 9.81 15.92
N GLY A 221 -1.77 10.77 15.57
CA GLY A 221 -1.43 12.19 15.55
C GLY A 221 -0.43 12.59 14.46
N GLN A 222 -0.34 11.80 13.39
CA GLN A 222 0.47 12.10 12.21
C GLN A 222 -0.36 12.79 11.13
N GLU A 223 0.31 13.54 10.26
CA GLU A 223 -0.29 14.01 9.01
C GLU A 223 -0.67 12.79 8.15
N PRO A 224 -1.94 12.67 7.71
CA PRO A 224 -2.37 11.50 6.98
C PRO A 224 -1.79 11.46 5.56
N GLN A 225 -1.44 10.28 5.11
CA GLN A 225 -1.01 10.03 3.74
C GLN A 225 -2.13 10.29 2.73
N CYS A 226 -1.76 10.61 1.49
CA CYS A 226 -2.64 10.47 0.34
C CYS A 226 -2.63 9.02 -0.15
N VAL A 227 -3.63 8.66 -0.94
CA VAL A 227 -3.82 7.33 -1.49
C VAL A 227 -3.90 7.42 -3.01
N LEU A 228 -3.15 6.59 -3.71
CA LEU A 228 -3.16 6.53 -5.17
C LEU A 228 -3.46 5.10 -5.62
N THR A 229 -4.57 4.91 -6.35
CA THR A 229 -4.92 3.62 -6.90
C THR A 229 -4.67 3.56 -8.40
N MET A 230 -4.06 2.46 -8.84
CA MET A 230 -3.84 2.18 -10.25
C MET A 230 -4.84 1.13 -10.74
N PRO A 231 -5.29 1.20 -12.00
CA PRO A 231 -6.15 0.19 -12.58
C PRO A 231 -5.47 -1.17 -12.58
N LEU A 232 -6.26 -2.23 -12.41
CA LEU A 232 -5.78 -3.60 -12.46
C LEU A 232 -5.60 -4.03 -13.92
N LEU A 233 -4.46 -4.67 -14.20
CA LEU A 233 -4.23 -5.27 -15.52
C LEU A 233 -5.04 -6.56 -15.65
N VAL A 234 -5.79 -6.69 -16.75
CA VAL A 234 -6.51 -7.92 -17.09
C VAL A 234 -5.51 -9.01 -17.46
N GLY A 235 -5.77 -10.23 -17.02
CA GLY A 235 -4.94 -11.39 -17.29
C GLY A 235 -5.09 -11.94 -18.70
N LEU A 236 -4.34 -13.01 -19.02
CA LEU A 236 -4.35 -13.65 -20.32
C LEU A 236 -5.71 -14.28 -20.70
N ASP A 237 -6.57 -14.51 -19.72
CA ASP A 237 -7.95 -14.97 -19.92
C ASP A 237 -8.90 -13.89 -20.46
N GLY A 238 -8.48 -12.62 -20.46
CA GLY A 238 -9.27 -11.48 -20.95
C GLY A 238 -10.45 -11.08 -20.05
N VAL A 239 -10.59 -11.66 -18.87
CA VAL A 239 -11.73 -11.46 -17.95
C VAL A 239 -11.27 -11.03 -16.57
N ASP A 240 -10.45 -11.84 -15.93
CA ASP A 240 -10.02 -11.64 -14.55
C ASP A 240 -8.78 -10.75 -14.47
N LYS A 241 -8.60 -10.12 -13.30
CA LYS A 241 -7.33 -9.43 -13.03
C LYS A 241 -6.15 -10.40 -13.14
N MET A 242 -5.04 -9.92 -13.69
CA MET A 242 -3.80 -10.68 -13.76
C MET A 242 -3.35 -11.12 -12.38
N SER A 243 -3.22 -12.41 -12.15
CA SER A 243 -2.76 -12.94 -10.87
C SER A 243 -2.13 -14.33 -11.00
N LYS A 244 -1.20 -14.62 -10.10
CA LYS A 244 -0.54 -15.94 -10.00
C LYS A 244 -1.54 -17.04 -9.64
N SER A 245 -2.45 -16.75 -8.72
CA SER A 245 -3.46 -17.72 -8.25
C SER A 245 -4.45 -18.16 -9.34
N LYS A 246 -4.62 -17.36 -10.40
CA LYS A 246 -5.47 -17.67 -11.55
C LYS A 246 -4.68 -18.23 -12.75
N ASN A 247 -3.37 -18.32 -12.63
CA ASN A 247 -2.47 -18.79 -13.71
C ASN A 247 -2.68 -18.03 -15.04
N ASN A 248 -3.06 -16.75 -14.97
CA ASN A 248 -3.35 -15.87 -16.12
C ASN A 248 -2.36 -14.71 -16.23
N TYR A 249 -1.12 -14.89 -15.75
CA TYR A 249 -0.12 -13.83 -15.64
C TYR A 249 1.05 -14.01 -16.61
N ILE A 250 1.77 -12.91 -16.85
CA ILE A 250 3.06 -12.87 -17.53
C ILE A 250 4.09 -12.39 -16.51
N GLY A 251 5.10 -13.21 -16.20
CA GLY A 251 6.24 -12.84 -15.37
C GLY A 251 7.10 -11.76 -16.03
N ILE A 252 7.88 -11.03 -15.22
CA ILE A 252 8.82 -10.01 -15.72
C ILE A 252 10.27 -10.52 -15.78
N THR A 253 10.46 -11.80 -15.48
CA THR A 253 11.74 -12.52 -15.53
C THR A 253 11.72 -13.58 -16.63
#